data_249cfaf365a97ed1b1cb91626583251d
#
_entry.id   249cfaf365a97ed1b1cb91626583251d
#
_cell.length_a   1.000
_cell.length_b   1.000
_cell.length_c   1.000
_cell.angle_alpha   90.00
_cell.angle_beta   90.00
_cell.angle_gamma   90.00
#
_symmetry.space_group_name_H-M   'P 1'
#
loop_
_entity.id
_entity.type
_entity.pdbx_description
1 polymer ?
#
loop_
_entity_poly.entity_id
_entity_poly.type
_entity_poly.pdbx_seq_one_letter_code
_entity_poly.pdbx_strand_id
1 'polypeptide(L)'
;AEGWEADDILGTLAAACAARKDDCFLATGDRDSLQLVSDTTTVLLAATVMGRSKTVTMDVDAIQEKYGIQPRQLIEVKSLMGDASDNIPGVKGIGEKTALTLVQNFGTLEGVYEHIDDKLIKPKQREHLLECREMAQLSHTLGTIRTDAPIDTAEGTYAVGEGNKAEAVRLLQELEIHSLIPRFGLDGIAPAAPEEEDGIELAEAELEALPLTPSGTYLVASRPAVMGKQGTRNVVLQPESWYAVQDCTVYPLEDADLV
;
A
#
# COMPACT_ATOMS: atom_id res chain seq x y z
N ALA A 1 7.73 -6.22 7.33
CA ALA A 1 8.95 -7.04 7.40
C ALA A 1 9.68 -6.89 6.06
N GLU A 2 11.00 -6.77 6.08
CA GLU A 2 11.81 -6.64 4.86
C GLU A 2 11.68 -7.92 4.01
N GLY A 3 11.48 -7.77 2.69
CA GLY A 3 11.33 -8.90 1.76
C GLY A 3 9.95 -9.55 1.74
N TRP A 4 8.94 -8.93 2.39
CA TRP A 4 7.56 -9.40 2.44
C TRP A 4 6.62 -8.32 1.92
N GLU A 5 5.61 -8.72 1.18
CA GLU A 5 4.58 -7.83 0.68
C GLU A 5 3.44 -7.63 1.70
N ALA A 6 2.62 -6.61 1.49
CA ALA A 6 1.48 -6.34 2.36
C ALA A 6 0.50 -7.52 2.37
N ASP A 7 0.30 -8.18 1.25
CA ASP A 7 -0.61 -9.32 1.12
C ASP A 7 -0.12 -10.55 1.88
N ASP A 8 1.20 -10.76 1.99
CA ASP A 8 1.78 -11.80 2.83
C ASP A 8 1.49 -11.55 4.32
N ILE A 9 1.52 -10.28 4.74
CA ILE A 9 1.14 -9.89 6.10
C ILE A 9 -0.34 -10.20 6.35
N LEU A 10 -1.21 -9.83 5.42
CA LEU A 10 -2.64 -10.13 5.49
C LEU A 10 -2.89 -11.64 5.50
N GLY A 11 -2.21 -12.40 4.65
CA GLY A 11 -2.27 -13.86 4.59
C GLY A 11 -1.82 -14.52 5.89
N THR A 12 -0.74 -14.02 6.49
CA THR A 12 -0.22 -14.55 7.76
C THR A 12 -1.19 -14.28 8.91
N LEU A 13 -1.79 -13.09 8.98
CA LEU A 13 -2.79 -12.75 10.00
C LEU A 13 -4.08 -13.57 9.80
N ALA A 14 -4.54 -13.73 8.55
CA ALA A 14 -5.69 -14.57 8.24
C ALA A 14 -5.48 -16.02 8.65
N ALA A 15 -4.29 -16.58 8.37
CA ALA A 15 -3.93 -17.94 8.80
C ALA A 15 -3.90 -18.08 10.34
N ALA A 16 -3.38 -17.08 11.04
CA ALA A 16 -3.37 -17.05 12.50
C ALA A 16 -4.79 -16.98 13.08
N CYS A 17 -5.69 -16.16 12.51
CA CYS A 17 -7.11 -16.12 12.89
C CYS A 17 -7.78 -17.47 12.65
N ALA A 18 -7.56 -18.10 11.50
CA ALA A 18 -8.10 -19.41 11.19
C ALA A 18 -7.66 -20.50 12.18
N ALA A 19 -6.38 -20.46 12.60
CA ALA A 19 -5.85 -21.40 13.61
C ALA A 19 -6.54 -21.26 14.98
N ARG A 20 -6.95 -20.02 15.33
CA ARG A 20 -7.71 -19.71 16.57
C ARG A 20 -9.22 -19.88 16.41
N LYS A 21 -9.71 -20.01 15.19
CA LYS A 21 -11.13 -19.98 14.81
C LYS A 21 -11.78 -18.61 15.05
N ASP A 22 -11.00 -17.55 14.88
CA ASP A 22 -11.49 -16.17 14.94
C ASP A 22 -11.99 -15.74 13.57
N ASP A 23 -13.02 -14.89 13.55
CA ASP A 23 -13.48 -14.25 12.33
C ASP A 23 -12.46 -13.18 11.89
N CYS A 24 -12.03 -13.26 10.63
CA CYS A 24 -11.09 -12.35 10.01
C CYS A 24 -11.74 -11.56 8.87
N PHE A 25 -11.67 -10.23 8.92
CA PHE A 25 -12.14 -9.36 7.85
C PHE A 25 -10.97 -8.60 7.24
N LEU A 26 -10.68 -8.88 5.97
CA LEU A 26 -9.62 -8.20 5.21
C LEU A 26 -10.22 -7.07 4.39
N ALA A 27 -9.96 -5.81 4.79
CA ALA A 27 -10.39 -4.63 4.04
C ALA A 27 -9.29 -4.21 3.06
N THR A 28 -9.52 -4.42 1.78
CA THR A 28 -8.52 -4.15 0.74
C THR A 28 -9.14 -3.70 -0.58
N GLY A 29 -8.38 -3.04 -1.44
CA GLY A 29 -8.72 -2.79 -2.85
C GLY A 29 -8.17 -3.85 -3.79
N ASP A 30 -7.31 -4.73 -3.29
CA ASP A 30 -6.65 -5.75 -4.07
C ASP A 30 -7.49 -7.04 -4.18
N ARG A 31 -7.66 -7.53 -5.41
CA ARG A 31 -8.39 -8.77 -5.67
C ARG A 31 -7.60 -10.02 -5.38
N ASP A 32 -6.30 -9.92 -5.29
CA ASP A 32 -5.45 -11.07 -5.00
C ASP A 32 -5.71 -11.62 -3.62
N SER A 33 -6.07 -10.76 -2.66
CA SER A 33 -6.50 -11.16 -1.32
C SER A 33 -7.74 -12.07 -1.32
N LEU A 34 -8.49 -12.17 -2.42
CA LEU A 34 -9.64 -13.08 -2.53
C LEU A 34 -9.24 -14.56 -2.39
N GLN A 35 -7.99 -14.91 -2.69
CA GLN A 35 -7.45 -16.26 -2.48
C GLN A 35 -7.39 -16.66 -0.99
N LEU A 36 -7.42 -15.65 -0.08
CA LEU A 36 -7.37 -15.84 1.37
C LEU A 36 -8.73 -16.11 2.00
N VAL A 37 -9.81 -15.93 1.23
CA VAL A 37 -11.18 -16.20 1.71
C VAL A 37 -11.32 -17.66 2.14
N SER A 38 -11.95 -17.85 3.29
CA SER A 38 -12.18 -19.17 3.91
C SER A 38 -13.43 -19.12 4.78
N ASP A 39 -13.71 -20.21 5.50
CA ASP A 39 -14.83 -20.26 6.47
C ASP A 39 -14.69 -19.20 7.59
N THR A 40 -13.47 -18.75 7.88
CA THR A 40 -13.16 -17.76 8.92
C THR A 40 -12.72 -16.41 8.36
N THR A 41 -12.40 -16.33 7.08
CA THR A 41 -11.85 -15.11 6.47
C THR A 41 -12.79 -14.58 5.39
N THR A 42 -13.23 -13.34 5.54
CA THR A 42 -14.05 -12.59 4.58
C THR A 42 -13.28 -11.38 4.07
N VAL A 43 -13.29 -11.15 2.75
CA VAL A 43 -12.67 -9.95 2.16
C VAL A 43 -13.73 -8.86 1.94
N LEU A 44 -13.46 -7.68 2.47
CA LEU A 44 -14.22 -6.46 2.24
C LEU A 44 -13.54 -5.67 1.12
N LEU A 45 -13.92 -5.98 -0.13
CA LEU A 45 -13.27 -5.44 -1.31
C LEU A 45 -13.76 -4.03 -1.62
N ALA A 46 -12.85 -3.05 -1.60
CA ALA A 46 -13.13 -1.71 -2.06
C ALA A 46 -13.25 -1.71 -3.60
N ALA A 47 -14.40 -1.32 -4.11
CA ALA A 47 -14.67 -1.26 -5.55
C ALA A 47 -15.30 0.08 -5.92
N THR A 48 -15.02 0.55 -7.14
CA THR A 48 -15.73 1.70 -7.71
C THR A 48 -16.80 1.20 -8.65
N VAL A 49 -18.07 1.44 -8.28
CA VAL A 49 -19.23 1.08 -9.08
C VAL A 49 -19.94 2.36 -9.51
N MET A 50 -20.05 2.61 -10.81
CA MET A 50 -20.65 3.82 -11.38
C MET A 50 -20.09 5.12 -10.77
N GLY A 51 -18.75 5.19 -10.59
CA GLY A 51 -18.07 6.36 -10.05
C GLY A 51 -18.23 6.58 -8.53
N ARG A 52 -18.84 5.62 -7.81
CA ARG A 52 -19.00 5.66 -6.36
C ARG A 52 -18.21 4.53 -5.71
N SER A 53 -17.48 4.85 -4.65
CA SER A 53 -16.83 3.83 -3.82
C SER A 53 -17.90 2.97 -3.15
N LYS A 54 -17.76 1.66 -3.26
CA LYS A 54 -18.61 0.66 -2.63
C LYS A 54 -17.74 -0.44 -2.04
N THR A 55 -18.06 -0.88 -0.84
CA THR A 55 -17.48 -2.10 -0.28
C THR A 55 -18.32 -3.29 -0.71
N VAL A 56 -17.67 -4.30 -1.28
CA VAL A 56 -18.29 -5.57 -1.68
C VAL A 56 -17.77 -6.66 -0.74
N THR A 57 -18.68 -7.32 -0.06
CA THR A 57 -18.32 -8.47 0.79
C THR A 57 -18.09 -9.69 -0.09
N MET A 58 -16.94 -10.32 0.09
CA MET A 58 -16.51 -11.50 -0.65
C MET A 58 -16.22 -12.62 0.36
N ASP A 59 -17.13 -13.53 0.51
CA ASP A 59 -17.02 -14.79 1.24
C ASP A 59 -16.93 -15.96 0.26
N VAL A 60 -16.92 -17.18 0.75
CA VAL A 60 -16.82 -18.40 -0.06
C VAL A 60 -18.00 -18.49 -1.04
N ASP A 61 -19.21 -18.19 -0.58
CA ASP A 61 -20.41 -18.28 -1.41
C ASP A 61 -20.39 -17.22 -2.53
N ALA A 62 -19.98 -15.99 -2.22
CA ALA A 62 -19.85 -14.91 -3.21
C ALA A 62 -18.81 -15.23 -4.29
N ILE A 63 -17.71 -15.88 -3.93
CA ILE A 63 -16.68 -16.33 -4.89
C ILE A 63 -17.24 -17.47 -5.74
N GLN A 64 -17.91 -18.43 -5.13
CA GLN A 64 -18.55 -19.54 -5.83
C GLN A 64 -19.64 -19.05 -6.81
N GLU A 65 -20.48 -18.11 -6.39
CA GLU A 65 -21.51 -17.52 -7.24
C GLU A 65 -20.89 -16.75 -8.43
N LYS A 66 -19.85 -15.99 -8.17
CA LYS A 66 -19.23 -15.11 -9.16
C LYS A 66 -18.33 -15.83 -10.15
N TYR A 67 -17.53 -16.78 -9.69
CA TYR A 67 -16.44 -17.42 -10.46
C TYR A 67 -16.68 -18.92 -10.70
N GLY A 68 -17.58 -19.54 -9.94
CA GLY A 68 -17.84 -20.99 -10.03
C GLY A 68 -16.66 -21.87 -9.54
N ILE A 69 -15.82 -21.35 -8.67
CA ILE A 69 -14.62 -22.00 -8.13
C ILE A 69 -14.48 -21.69 -6.64
N GLN A 70 -13.62 -22.46 -5.96
CA GLN A 70 -13.25 -22.20 -4.58
C GLN A 70 -12.23 -21.03 -4.49
N PRO A 71 -12.17 -20.28 -3.37
CA PRO A 71 -11.27 -19.13 -3.22
C PRO A 71 -9.81 -19.42 -3.59
N ARG A 72 -9.25 -20.53 -3.10
CA ARG A 72 -7.85 -20.92 -3.40
C ARG A 72 -7.60 -21.20 -4.88
N GLN A 73 -8.63 -21.54 -5.65
CA GLN A 73 -8.49 -21.78 -7.08
C GLN A 73 -8.31 -20.49 -7.90
N LEU A 74 -8.46 -19.32 -7.28
CA LEU A 74 -8.13 -18.04 -7.94
C LEU A 74 -6.64 -17.95 -8.29
N ILE A 75 -5.77 -18.58 -7.50
CA ILE A 75 -4.33 -18.68 -7.81
C ILE A 75 -4.12 -19.44 -9.13
N GLU A 76 -4.85 -20.54 -9.31
CA GLU A 76 -4.77 -21.38 -10.52
C GLU A 76 -5.22 -20.59 -11.76
N VAL A 77 -6.27 -19.80 -11.61
CA VAL A 77 -6.76 -18.91 -12.68
C VAL A 77 -5.69 -17.86 -13.02
N LYS A 78 -5.11 -17.20 -12.00
CA LYS A 78 -4.05 -16.20 -12.19
C LYS A 78 -2.80 -16.81 -12.81
N SER A 79 -2.45 -18.04 -12.46
CA SER A 79 -1.31 -18.77 -13.02
C SER A 79 -1.44 -19.01 -14.53
N LEU A 80 -2.67 -19.28 -14.98
CA LEU A 80 -2.97 -19.51 -16.37
C LEU A 80 -3.11 -18.23 -17.18
N MET A 81 -3.85 -17.23 -16.68
CA MET A 81 -4.11 -16.01 -17.43
C MET A 81 -2.99 -14.97 -17.33
N GLY A 82 -2.17 -15.04 -16.27
CA GLY A 82 -1.22 -13.99 -15.92
C GLY A 82 -1.91 -12.77 -15.29
N ASP A 83 -1.09 -11.80 -14.92
CA ASP A 83 -1.51 -10.48 -14.44
C ASP A 83 -0.54 -9.41 -14.94
N ALA A 84 -1.03 -8.53 -15.79
CA ALA A 84 -0.20 -7.47 -16.37
C ALA A 84 0.13 -6.36 -15.36
N SER A 85 -0.69 -6.16 -14.31
CA SER A 85 -0.43 -5.17 -13.27
C SER A 85 0.76 -5.56 -12.41
N ASP A 86 0.91 -6.85 -12.12
CA ASP A 86 1.98 -7.40 -11.29
C ASP A 86 3.13 -8.01 -12.11
N ASN A 87 3.06 -7.82 -13.44
CA ASN A 87 4.04 -8.38 -14.36
C ASN A 87 4.15 -9.92 -14.29
N ILE A 88 3.04 -10.58 -13.97
CA ILE A 88 2.92 -12.05 -13.95
C ILE A 88 2.60 -12.54 -15.36
N PRO A 89 3.45 -13.37 -15.96
CA PRO A 89 3.37 -13.67 -17.41
C PRO A 89 2.18 -14.54 -17.82
N GLY A 90 1.82 -15.56 -17.03
CA GLY A 90 0.80 -16.54 -17.37
C GLY A 90 1.11 -17.36 -18.63
N VAL A 91 0.06 -17.89 -19.26
CA VAL A 91 0.12 -18.66 -20.50
C VAL A 91 -0.38 -17.81 -21.66
N LYS A 92 0.43 -17.65 -22.69
CA LYS A 92 0.10 -16.85 -23.87
C LYS A 92 -1.22 -17.29 -24.49
N GLY A 93 -2.15 -16.34 -24.64
CA GLY A 93 -3.45 -16.59 -25.30
C GLY A 93 -4.49 -17.30 -24.43
N ILE A 94 -4.22 -17.50 -23.14
CA ILE A 94 -5.19 -17.92 -22.14
C ILE A 94 -5.63 -16.67 -21.36
N GLY A 95 -6.84 -16.22 -21.59
CA GLY A 95 -7.45 -15.13 -20.84
C GLY A 95 -8.37 -15.65 -19.74
N GLU A 96 -8.89 -14.75 -18.90
CA GLU A 96 -9.70 -15.05 -17.71
C GLU A 96 -10.81 -16.09 -17.95
N LYS A 97 -11.61 -15.90 -19.01
CA LYS A 97 -12.71 -16.82 -19.32
C LYS A 97 -12.23 -18.25 -19.60
N THR A 98 -11.11 -18.39 -20.32
CA THR A 98 -10.54 -19.70 -20.61
C THR A 98 -9.91 -20.31 -19.37
N ALA A 99 -9.16 -19.53 -18.60
CA ALA A 99 -8.55 -19.97 -17.35
C ALA A 99 -9.62 -20.44 -16.36
N LEU A 100 -10.69 -19.68 -16.15
CA LEU A 100 -11.83 -20.09 -15.31
C LEU A 100 -12.44 -21.40 -15.79
N THR A 101 -12.69 -21.55 -17.12
CA THR A 101 -13.25 -22.79 -17.66
C THR A 101 -12.33 -23.99 -17.38
N LEU A 102 -11.03 -23.83 -17.54
CA LEU A 102 -10.06 -24.89 -17.28
C LEU A 102 -10.03 -25.26 -15.79
N VAL A 103 -9.97 -24.27 -14.90
CA VAL A 103 -9.94 -24.52 -13.45
C VAL A 103 -11.26 -25.11 -12.95
N GLN A 104 -12.40 -24.67 -13.45
CA GLN A 104 -13.72 -25.25 -13.10
C GLN A 104 -13.80 -26.74 -13.46
N ASN A 105 -13.14 -27.20 -14.54
CA ASN A 105 -13.21 -28.59 -14.98
C ASN A 105 -12.07 -29.45 -14.42
N PHE A 106 -10.88 -28.91 -14.26
CA PHE A 106 -9.68 -29.68 -13.89
C PHE A 106 -9.14 -29.34 -12.51
N GLY A 107 -9.68 -28.32 -11.84
CA GLY A 107 -9.42 -28.02 -10.44
C GLY A 107 -8.16 -27.18 -10.20
N THR A 108 -7.00 -27.67 -10.68
CA THR A 108 -5.69 -27.07 -10.43
C THR A 108 -4.88 -26.90 -11.72
N LEU A 109 -3.79 -26.14 -11.64
CA LEU A 109 -2.83 -26.01 -12.73
C LEU A 109 -2.28 -27.39 -13.16
N GLU A 110 -1.90 -28.20 -12.19
CA GLU A 110 -1.46 -29.59 -12.42
C GLU A 110 -2.56 -30.40 -13.07
N GLY A 111 -3.80 -30.32 -12.61
CA GLY A 111 -4.95 -30.98 -13.19
C GLY A 111 -5.20 -30.61 -14.65
N VAL A 112 -4.95 -29.34 -15.05
CA VAL A 112 -5.00 -28.90 -16.45
C VAL A 112 -3.92 -29.62 -17.27
N TYR A 113 -2.71 -29.78 -16.75
CA TYR A 113 -1.61 -30.46 -17.44
C TYR A 113 -1.77 -31.98 -17.48
N GLU A 114 -2.38 -32.59 -16.45
CA GLU A 114 -2.72 -34.01 -16.45
C GLU A 114 -3.76 -34.34 -17.51
N HIS A 115 -4.67 -33.40 -17.78
CA HIS A 115 -5.74 -33.55 -18.76
C HIS A 115 -5.48 -32.78 -20.06
N ILE A 116 -4.20 -32.54 -20.40
CA ILE A 116 -3.79 -31.70 -21.54
C ILE A 116 -4.38 -32.14 -22.89
N ASP A 117 -4.72 -33.41 -23.01
CA ASP A 117 -5.29 -34.03 -24.22
C ASP A 117 -6.84 -34.04 -24.22
N ASP A 118 -7.48 -33.48 -23.21
CA ASP A 118 -8.92 -33.40 -23.13
C ASP A 118 -9.49 -32.54 -24.27
N LYS A 119 -10.69 -32.91 -24.75
CA LYS A 119 -11.40 -32.25 -25.85
C LYS A 119 -11.79 -30.79 -25.52
N LEU A 120 -11.86 -30.43 -24.26
CA LEU A 120 -12.15 -29.09 -23.80
C LEU A 120 -10.98 -28.13 -24.10
N ILE A 121 -9.76 -28.66 -24.16
CA ILE A 121 -8.55 -27.90 -24.49
C ILE A 121 -8.33 -27.91 -26.00
N LYS A 122 -8.55 -26.76 -26.63
CA LYS A 122 -8.37 -26.63 -28.09
C LYS A 122 -6.90 -26.83 -28.48
N PRO A 123 -6.62 -27.33 -29.71
CA PRO A 123 -5.25 -27.62 -30.15
C PRO A 123 -4.27 -26.46 -29.93
N LYS A 124 -4.65 -25.24 -30.27
CA LYS A 124 -3.81 -24.06 -30.06
C LYS A 124 -3.59 -23.70 -28.62
N GLN A 125 -4.59 -23.92 -27.72
CA GLN A 125 -4.45 -23.72 -26.29
C GLN A 125 -3.48 -24.76 -25.70
N ARG A 126 -3.57 -26.02 -26.16
CA ARG A 126 -2.66 -27.08 -25.78
C ARG A 126 -1.20 -26.73 -26.12
N GLU A 127 -0.96 -26.29 -27.36
CA GLU A 127 0.36 -25.84 -27.80
C GLU A 127 0.92 -24.78 -26.85
N HIS A 128 0.17 -23.71 -26.58
CA HIS A 128 0.59 -22.64 -25.68
C HIS A 128 0.78 -23.10 -24.22
N LEU A 129 -0.09 -23.98 -23.71
CA LEU A 129 0.06 -24.56 -22.38
C LEU A 129 1.37 -25.34 -22.27
N LEU A 130 1.70 -26.17 -23.25
CA LEU A 130 2.95 -26.95 -23.27
C LEU A 130 4.19 -26.07 -23.37
N GLU A 131 4.15 -25.06 -24.27
CA GLU A 131 5.26 -24.11 -24.44
C GLU A 131 5.50 -23.23 -23.20
N CYS A 132 4.43 -22.84 -22.48
CA CYS A 132 4.49 -21.91 -21.35
C CYS A 132 4.42 -22.62 -20.00
N ARG A 133 4.65 -23.92 -19.91
CA ARG A 133 4.47 -24.68 -18.65
C ARG A 133 5.28 -24.12 -17.50
N GLU A 134 6.57 -23.87 -17.73
CA GLU A 134 7.45 -23.28 -16.70
C GLU A 134 6.99 -21.87 -16.30
N MET A 135 6.49 -21.11 -17.26
CA MET A 135 5.98 -19.77 -17.03
C MET A 135 4.69 -19.79 -16.19
N ALA A 136 3.81 -20.75 -16.45
CA ALA A 136 2.60 -20.95 -15.63
C ALA A 136 2.95 -21.35 -14.18
N GLN A 137 3.95 -22.21 -13.99
CA GLN A 137 4.44 -22.58 -12.67
C GLN A 137 5.08 -21.40 -11.92
N LEU A 138 5.88 -20.59 -12.63
CA LEU A 138 6.43 -19.37 -12.07
C LEU A 138 5.31 -18.41 -11.67
N SER A 139 4.30 -18.22 -12.52
CA SER A 139 3.14 -17.38 -12.26
C SER A 139 2.36 -17.87 -11.06
N HIS A 140 2.22 -19.18 -10.87
CA HIS A 140 1.61 -19.78 -9.68
C HIS A 140 2.39 -19.43 -8.42
N THR A 141 3.71 -19.56 -8.46
CA THR A 141 4.57 -19.22 -7.33
C THR A 141 4.50 -17.73 -6.98
N LEU A 142 4.55 -16.85 -7.98
CA LEU A 142 4.49 -15.40 -7.79
C LEU A 142 3.11 -14.91 -7.34
N GLY A 143 2.03 -15.51 -7.83
CA GLY A 143 0.67 -15.14 -7.49
C GLY A 143 0.17 -15.72 -6.15
N THR A 144 0.94 -16.61 -5.52
CA THR A 144 0.55 -17.23 -4.25
C THR A 144 0.97 -16.36 -3.07
N ILE A 145 0.00 -15.88 -2.31
CA ILE A 145 0.23 -15.14 -1.07
C ILE A 145 0.80 -16.07 -0.01
N ARG A 146 1.91 -15.69 0.59
CA ARG A 146 2.55 -16.42 1.68
C ARG A 146 1.83 -16.15 3.01
N THR A 147 1.86 -17.14 3.89
CA THR A 147 1.15 -17.09 5.18
C THR A 147 2.09 -17.32 6.38
N ASP A 148 3.39 -17.12 6.15
CA ASP A 148 4.46 -17.41 7.10
C ASP A 148 5.39 -16.20 7.32
N ALA A 149 4.87 -14.98 7.14
CA ALA A 149 5.63 -13.76 7.39
C ALA A 149 6.08 -13.68 8.86
N PRO A 150 7.33 -13.23 9.12
CA PRO A 150 7.88 -13.18 10.48
C PRO A 150 7.34 -11.98 11.26
N ILE A 151 6.07 -12.00 11.57
CA ILE A 151 5.36 -10.97 12.33
C ILE A 151 4.79 -11.56 13.62
N ASP A 152 4.53 -10.69 14.60
CA ASP A 152 3.78 -11.11 15.78
C ASP A 152 2.31 -11.34 15.41
N THR A 153 1.80 -12.52 15.70
CA THR A 153 0.40 -12.90 15.47
C THR A 153 -0.36 -13.19 16.76
N ALA A 154 0.22 -12.83 17.92
CA ALA A 154 -0.43 -13.07 19.20
C ALA A 154 -1.73 -12.27 19.30
N GLU A 155 -2.70 -12.84 20.00
CA GLU A 155 -3.97 -12.18 20.26
C GLU A 155 -3.73 -10.87 21.03
N GLY A 156 -4.36 -9.80 20.55
CA GLY A 156 -4.26 -8.48 21.18
C GLY A 156 -3.05 -7.65 20.79
N THR A 157 -2.04 -8.20 20.10
CA THR A 157 -0.87 -7.43 19.63
C THR A 157 -1.26 -6.17 18.83
N TYR A 158 -2.29 -6.31 18.00
CA TYR A 158 -2.81 -5.22 17.17
C TYR A 158 -4.17 -4.73 17.64
N ALA A 159 -4.45 -4.82 18.95
CA ALA A 159 -5.71 -4.34 19.51
C ALA A 159 -5.90 -2.84 19.23
N VAL A 160 -7.07 -2.50 18.70
CA VAL A 160 -7.42 -1.10 18.41
C VAL A 160 -7.73 -0.40 19.75
N GLY A 161 -6.90 0.57 20.11
CA GLY A 161 -7.14 1.45 21.26
C GLY A 161 -8.07 2.62 20.90
N GLU A 162 -8.30 3.51 21.87
CA GLU A 162 -9.12 4.72 21.64
C GLU A 162 -8.49 5.71 20.66
N GLY A 163 -7.19 5.57 20.39
CA GLY A 163 -6.44 6.46 19.51
C GLY A 163 -6.23 7.85 20.13
N ASN A 164 -5.48 8.70 19.43
CA ASN A 164 -5.29 10.10 19.80
C ASN A 164 -6.20 10.99 18.94
N LYS A 165 -7.38 11.31 19.44
CA LYS A 165 -8.38 12.10 18.73
C LYS A 165 -7.92 13.52 18.43
N ALA A 166 -7.17 14.14 19.34
CA ALA A 166 -6.64 15.49 19.15
C ALA A 166 -5.59 15.53 18.04
N GLU A 167 -4.73 14.51 17.98
CA GLU A 167 -3.74 14.36 16.91
C GLU A 167 -4.41 14.04 15.58
N ALA A 168 -5.44 13.21 15.56
CA ALA A 168 -6.23 12.94 14.35
C ALA A 168 -6.85 14.23 13.80
N VAL A 169 -7.40 15.10 14.64
CA VAL A 169 -7.93 16.41 14.22
C VAL A 169 -6.81 17.27 13.62
N ARG A 170 -5.65 17.34 14.30
CA ARG A 170 -4.50 18.11 13.81
C ARG A 170 -4.08 17.64 12.40
N LEU A 171 -3.87 16.34 12.21
CA LEU A 171 -3.46 15.77 10.93
C LEU A 171 -4.52 16.00 9.84
N LEU A 172 -5.81 15.81 10.13
CA LEU A 172 -6.88 16.03 9.16
C LEU A 172 -6.98 17.51 8.75
N GLN A 173 -6.70 18.45 9.65
CA GLN A 173 -6.65 19.87 9.34
C GLN A 173 -5.41 20.22 8.49
N GLU A 174 -4.25 19.70 8.86
CA GLU A 174 -2.98 19.89 8.11
C GLU A 174 -3.08 19.37 6.67
N LEU A 175 -3.70 18.20 6.50
CA LEU A 175 -3.93 17.59 5.18
C LEU A 175 -5.14 18.19 4.44
N GLU A 176 -5.82 19.21 5.01
CA GLU A 176 -7.02 19.83 4.45
C GLU A 176 -8.20 18.85 4.20
N ILE A 177 -8.26 17.73 4.95
CA ILE A 177 -9.30 16.70 4.83
C ILE A 177 -10.42 16.94 5.87
N HIS A 178 -10.93 18.17 5.91
CA HIS A 178 -11.91 18.61 6.92
C HIS A 178 -13.21 17.79 6.94
N SER A 179 -13.60 17.20 5.80
CA SER A 179 -14.83 16.40 5.67
C SER A 179 -14.81 15.11 6.49
N LEU A 180 -13.66 14.63 6.91
CA LEU A 180 -13.53 13.43 7.74
C LEU A 180 -13.71 13.72 9.23
N ILE A 181 -13.52 14.95 9.68
CA ILE A 181 -13.67 15.33 11.10
C ILE A 181 -15.06 14.94 11.63
N PRO A 182 -16.19 15.44 11.04
CA PRO A 182 -17.51 15.02 11.48
C PRO A 182 -17.81 13.55 11.23
N ARG A 183 -17.28 13.00 10.15
CA ARG A 183 -17.50 11.59 9.80
C ARG A 183 -16.92 10.62 10.85
N PHE A 184 -15.83 10.99 11.50
CA PHE A 184 -15.22 10.23 12.59
C PHE A 184 -15.69 10.67 13.99
N GLY A 185 -16.67 11.57 14.08
CA GLY A 185 -17.17 12.05 15.37
C GLY A 185 -16.13 12.85 16.15
N LEU A 186 -15.28 13.58 15.46
CA LEU A 186 -14.20 14.39 16.03
C LEU A 186 -14.60 15.87 16.19
N ASP A 187 -15.89 16.21 15.97
CA ASP A 187 -16.38 17.58 16.12
C ASP A 187 -16.18 18.10 17.53
N GLY A 188 -15.70 19.33 17.64
CA GLY A 188 -15.47 19.98 18.91
C GLY A 188 -14.22 19.52 19.66
N ILE A 189 -13.44 18.60 19.10
CA ILE A 189 -12.14 18.22 19.66
C ILE A 189 -11.11 19.24 19.20
N ALA A 190 -10.39 19.86 20.15
CA ALA A 190 -9.28 20.72 19.83
C ALA A 190 -8.14 19.90 19.23
N PRO A 191 -7.47 20.40 18.15
CA PRO A 191 -6.29 19.74 17.63
C PRO A 191 -5.18 19.65 18.69
N ALA A 192 -4.37 18.60 18.63
CA ALA A 192 -3.15 18.55 19.42
C ALA A 192 -2.25 19.75 19.09
N ALA A 193 -1.54 20.25 20.07
CA ALA A 193 -0.46 21.18 19.79
C ALA A 193 0.52 20.52 18.82
N PRO A 194 1.09 21.25 17.87
CA PRO A 194 2.19 20.71 17.06
C PRO A 194 3.21 20.10 18.02
N GLU A 195 3.65 18.87 17.75
CA GLU A 195 4.85 18.38 18.41
C GLU A 195 5.92 19.41 18.08
N GLU A 196 6.52 20.00 19.16
CA GLU A 196 7.76 20.72 18.95
C GLU A 196 8.70 19.66 18.36
N GLU A 197 8.91 19.69 17.04
CA GLU A 197 10.02 18.97 16.47
C GLU A 197 11.21 19.34 17.36
N ASP A 198 11.86 18.35 17.95
CA ASP A 198 13.10 18.57 18.68
C ASP A 198 13.97 19.40 17.75
N GLY A 199 13.92 20.71 17.94
CA GLY A 199 14.53 21.64 16.99
C GLY A 199 15.99 21.30 16.96
N ILE A 200 16.54 21.11 15.78
CA ILE A 200 17.98 20.96 15.62
C ILE A 200 18.59 22.10 16.44
N GLU A 201 19.28 21.79 17.54
CA GLU A 201 20.00 22.80 18.30
C GLU A 201 21.08 23.38 17.35
N LEU A 202 20.77 24.56 16.80
CA LEU A 202 21.68 25.29 15.94
C LEU A 202 22.63 26.08 16.84
N ALA A 203 23.91 25.77 16.78
CA ALA A 203 24.91 26.60 17.41
C ALA A 203 25.07 27.93 16.64
N GLU A 204 24.98 29.06 17.32
CA GLU A 204 25.31 30.36 16.73
C GLU A 204 26.84 30.51 16.67
N ALA A 205 27.35 30.94 15.52
CA ALA A 205 28.77 31.23 15.30
C ALA A 205 28.92 32.61 14.65
N GLU A 206 30.10 33.21 14.87
CA GLU A 206 30.41 34.49 14.23
C GLU A 206 30.76 34.27 12.73
N LEU A 207 30.35 35.21 11.90
CA LEU A 207 30.50 35.13 10.44
C LEU A 207 31.97 34.96 9.98
N GLU A 208 32.91 35.54 10.74
CA GLU A 208 34.36 35.41 10.47
C GLU A 208 34.88 33.96 10.46
N ALA A 209 34.13 33.04 11.06
CA ALA A 209 34.47 31.62 11.10
C ALA A 209 33.99 30.81 9.88
N LEU A 210 33.14 31.40 9.00
CA LEU A 210 32.58 30.69 7.85
C LEU A 210 33.52 30.72 6.65
N PRO A 211 34.22 29.64 6.30
CA PRO A 211 34.97 29.56 5.06
C PRO A 211 33.98 29.37 3.91
N LEU A 212 33.42 30.46 3.37
CA LEU A 212 32.59 30.42 2.18
C LEU A 212 33.41 29.85 1.01
N THR A 213 33.22 28.58 0.70
CA THR A 213 33.85 27.97 -0.47
C THR A 213 32.88 28.08 -1.65
N PRO A 214 33.34 28.40 -2.87
CA PRO A 214 32.47 28.54 -4.05
C PRO A 214 31.66 27.27 -4.39
N SER A 215 32.01 26.12 -3.80
CA SER A 215 31.34 24.83 -4.00
C SER A 215 30.49 24.39 -2.80
N GLY A 216 30.34 25.19 -1.77
CA GLY A 216 29.53 24.86 -0.60
C GLY A 216 28.03 24.98 -0.88
N THR A 217 27.22 24.05 -0.34
CA THR A 217 25.76 24.17 -0.33
C THR A 217 25.34 24.82 0.98
N TYR A 218 24.71 25.99 0.90
CA TYR A 218 24.22 26.74 2.06
C TYR A 218 22.70 26.80 2.02
N LEU A 219 22.06 26.56 3.16
CA LEU A 219 20.67 26.92 3.35
C LEU A 219 20.61 28.34 3.91
N VAL A 220 20.01 29.26 3.16
CA VAL A 220 19.83 30.65 3.61
C VAL A 220 18.41 30.79 4.16
N ALA A 221 18.30 31.24 5.39
CA ALA A 221 17.02 31.47 6.07
C ALA A 221 16.96 32.90 6.62
N SER A 222 15.76 33.42 6.81
CA SER A 222 15.52 34.71 7.45
C SER A 222 14.79 34.54 8.76
N ARG A 223 15.10 35.37 9.78
CA ARG A 223 14.44 35.32 11.09
C ARG A 223 14.40 36.73 11.70
N PRO A 224 13.26 37.19 12.24
CA PRO A 224 11.91 36.75 11.91
C PRO A 224 11.55 37.14 10.47
N ALA A 225 10.54 36.51 9.91
CA ALA A 225 10.13 36.74 8.54
C ALA A 225 8.68 37.20 8.48
N VAL A 226 8.39 38.20 7.63
CA VAL A 226 7.01 38.48 7.26
C VAL A 226 6.60 37.48 6.20
N MET A 227 5.72 36.57 6.58
CA MET A 227 5.21 35.56 5.67
C MET A 227 4.00 36.08 4.90
N GLY A 228 3.97 35.85 3.60
CA GLY A 228 2.86 36.16 2.73
C GLY A 228 2.50 34.95 1.85
N LYS A 229 1.43 35.09 1.09
CA LYS A 229 1.01 34.06 0.14
C LYS A 229 1.15 34.58 -1.29
N GLN A 230 1.80 33.79 -2.15
CA GLN A 230 1.79 33.97 -3.59
C GLN A 230 1.11 32.75 -4.21
N GLY A 231 -0.19 32.85 -4.51
CA GLY A 231 -1.03 31.72 -4.85
C GLY A 231 -1.20 30.78 -3.67
N THR A 232 -0.82 29.50 -3.84
CA THR A 232 -0.88 28.47 -2.79
C THR A 232 0.43 28.34 -1.99
N ARG A 233 1.48 29.06 -2.33
CA ARG A 233 2.78 28.97 -1.68
C ARG A 233 2.96 30.04 -0.61
N ASN A 234 3.47 29.66 0.54
CA ASN A 234 3.98 30.60 1.53
C ASN A 234 5.34 31.14 1.03
N VAL A 235 5.49 32.44 1.06
CA VAL A 235 6.72 33.12 0.64
C VAL A 235 7.16 34.10 1.71
N VAL A 236 8.47 34.27 1.86
CA VAL A 236 9.05 35.30 2.71
C VAL A 236 8.98 36.61 1.95
N LEU A 237 8.24 37.60 2.49
CA LEU A 237 8.06 38.90 1.86
C LEU A 237 9.10 39.93 2.29
N GLN A 238 9.46 39.90 3.58
CA GLN A 238 10.45 40.83 4.15
C GLN A 238 11.24 40.06 5.24
N PRO A 239 12.48 39.68 4.95
CA PRO A 239 13.35 39.13 5.99
C PRO A 239 13.87 40.29 6.85
N GLU A 240 13.86 40.11 8.16
CA GLU A 240 14.46 41.08 9.09
C GLU A 240 15.98 40.86 9.20
N SER A 241 16.44 39.61 9.03
CA SER A 241 17.85 39.25 8.96
C SER A 241 18.04 37.96 8.16
N TRP A 242 19.21 37.80 7.59
CA TRP A 242 19.59 36.62 6.83
C TRP A 242 20.59 35.79 7.60
N TYR A 243 20.52 34.48 7.45
CA TYR A 243 21.42 33.52 8.07
C TYR A 243 21.80 32.44 7.05
N ALA A 244 23.07 32.06 7.05
CA ALA A 244 23.51 30.83 6.40
C ALA A 244 23.55 29.70 7.41
N VAL A 245 23.15 28.51 7.01
CA VAL A 245 23.23 27.30 7.84
C VAL A 245 24.15 26.30 7.17
N GLN A 246 25.19 25.87 7.87
CA GLN A 246 26.10 24.83 7.44
C GLN A 246 26.45 23.93 8.63
N ASP A 247 26.38 22.62 8.44
CA ASP A 247 26.73 21.61 9.46
C ASP A 247 26.05 21.89 10.83
N CYS A 248 24.75 22.20 10.81
CA CYS A 248 23.95 22.56 12.00
C CYS A 248 24.43 23.83 12.74
N THR A 249 25.27 24.67 12.11
CA THR A 249 25.73 25.94 12.65
C THR A 249 25.07 27.10 11.89
N VAL A 250 24.58 28.11 12.61
CA VAL A 250 23.93 29.29 12.06
C VAL A 250 24.94 30.45 12.03
N TYR A 251 25.07 31.06 10.86
CA TYR A 251 25.93 32.20 10.64
C TYR A 251 25.07 33.41 10.22
N PRO A 252 25.05 34.53 10.93
CA PRO A 252 24.35 35.73 10.49
C PRO A 252 25.02 36.28 9.20
N LEU A 253 24.20 36.73 8.26
CA LEU A 253 24.63 37.33 6.99
C LEU A 253 24.27 38.82 6.98
N GLU A 254 25.18 39.65 6.56
CA GLU A 254 24.90 41.07 6.23
C GLU A 254 24.50 41.21 4.75
N ASP A 255 23.84 42.34 4.39
CA ASP A 255 23.41 42.56 3.01
C ASP A 255 24.56 42.47 1.98
N ALA A 256 25.79 42.72 2.38
CA ALA A 256 26.99 42.60 1.56
C ALA A 256 27.35 41.14 1.19
N ASP A 257 26.86 40.16 1.95
CA ASP A 257 27.17 38.74 1.76
C ASP A 257 26.16 38.07 0.80
N LEU A 258 25.10 38.77 0.41
CA LEU A 258 24.01 38.28 -0.42
C LEU A 258 24.16 38.57 -1.93
N VAL A 259 25.35 38.97 -2.39
CA VAL A 259 25.64 39.35 -3.79
C VAL A 259 26.17 38.19 -4.61
#